data_451b12af09dc9679e8564f2e9bf9da34
#
_entry.id   451b12af09dc9679e8564f2e9bf9da34
#
_cell.length_a   1.000
_cell.length_b   1.000
_cell.length_c   1.000
_cell.angle_alpha   90.00
_cell.angle_beta   90.00
_cell.angle_gamma   90.00
#
_symmetry.space_group_name_H-M   'P 1'
#
loop_
_entity.id
_entity.type
_entity.pdbx_description
1 polymer ?
#
loop_
_entity_poly.entity_id
_entity_poly.type
_entity_poly.pdbx_seq_one_letter_code
_entity_poly.pdbx_strand_id
1 'polypeptide(L)'
;MTLKKDQLTRAALNLNLSLIFFAAIFFHPASALTKIYAGNTLPTFTDFVKQVQNGEANVLRGVYVSDVLALPITQQPTGNPNYVSDNNGEATQFSTASQYGNIGLLAHNTLSGRSFSQLAEGQEVRLVYGDGEVESFLVTQVLRFQALQPKSAWSRFRNMRGGEILSTGEMFERVYSGRRHVTFQTCIRAYGNWNWGRLFVLAMPVPTYTLD
;
A
#
# COMPACT_ATOMS: atom_id res chain seq x y z
N MET A 1 16.69 -30.15 -17.23
CA MET A 1 17.40 -29.62 -16.04
C MET A 1 16.94 -28.19 -15.69
N THR A 2 15.65 -27.89 -15.83
CA THR A 2 15.02 -26.56 -15.71
C THR A 2 14.26 -26.35 -14.40
N LEU A 3 13.95 -27.39 -13.64
CA LEU A 3 13.17 -27.34 -12.40
C LEU A 3 13.89 -26.67 -11.20
N LYS A 4 15.22 -26.62 -11.21
CA LYS A 4 16.00 -26.08 -10.07
C LYS A 4 16.04 -24.54 -10.01
N LYS A 5 15.87 -23.87 -11.16
CA LYS A 5 15.93 -22.42 -11.27
C LYS A 5 14.64 -21.77 -10.76
N ASP A 6 13.48 -22.38 -11.07
CA ASP A 6 12.18 -21.88 -10.63
C ASP A 6 11.95 -22.03 -9.12
N GLN A 7 12.48 -23.10 -8.53
CA GLN A 7 12.40 -23.29 -7.07
C GLN A 7 13.27 -22.29 -6.29
N LEU A 8 14.46 -21.97 -6.83
CA LEU A 8 15.35 -20.98 -6.22
C LEU A 8 14.78 -19.56 -6.33
N THR A 9 14.14 -19.23 -7.45
CA THR A 9 13.49 -17.94 -7.66
C THR A 9 12.27 -17.76 -6.73
N ARG A 10 11.48 -18.82 -6.56
CA ARG A 10 10.34 -18.82 -5.63
C ARG A 10 10.79 -18.75 -4.15
N ALA A 11 11.89 -19.41 -3.80
CA ALA A 11 12.46 -19.36 -2.45
C ALA A 11 13.05 -17.96 -2.15
N ALA A 12 13.74 -17.33 -3.11
CA ALA A 12 14.27 -15.99 -2.97
C ALA A 12 13.16 -14.94 -2.90
N LEU A 13 12.10 -15.11 -3.68
CA LEU A 13 10.91 -14.25 -3.64
C LEU A 13 10.19 -14.36 -2.29
N ASN A 14 10.01 -15.59 -1.80
CA ASN A 14 9.40 -15.82 -0.50
C ASN A 14 10.23 -15.25 0.66
N LEU A 15 11.57 -15.27 0.57
CA LEU A 15 12.45 -14.69 1.58
C LEU A 15 12.31 -13.17 1.66
N ASN A 16 12.29 -12.49 0.51
CA ASN A 16 12.09 -11.04 0.46
C ASN A 16 10.69 -10.61 0.92
N LEU A 17 9.65 -11.37 0.55
CA LEU A 17 8.28 -11.09 0.98
C LEU A 17 8.09 -11.25 2.48
N SER A 18 8.75 -12.24 3.07
CA SER A 18 8.68 -12.53 4.50
C SER A 18 9.17 -11.38 5.37
N LEU A 19 10.27 -10.74 4.96
CA LEU A 19 10.87 -9.58 5.65
C LEU A 19 9.95 -8.35 5.60
N ILE A 20 9.22 -8.13 4.52
CA ILE A 20 8.35 -6.95 4.33
C ILE A 20 7.17 -6.91 5.32
N PHE A 21 6.69 -8.06 5.77
CA PHE A 21 5.60 -8.13 6.76
C PHE A 21 6.06 -7.93 8.21
N PHE A 22 7.38 -7.90 8.46
CA PHE A 22 7.93 -7.84 9.82
C PHE A 22 8.49 -6.48 10.23
N ALA A 23 8.75 -5.55 9.30
CA ALA A 23 9.49 -4.30 9.52
C ALA A 23 8.80 -3.22 10.38
N ALA A 24 7.74 -3.56 11.11
CA ALA A 24 6.96 -2.60 11.90
C ALA A 24 7.45 -2.40 13.36
N ILE A 25 8.68 -2.78 13.73
CA ILE A 25 9.05 -2.84 15.17
C ILE A 25 10.31 -2.03 15.56
N PHE A 26 11.03 -1.37 14.68
CA PHE A 26 12.19 -0.59 15.09
C PHE A 26 11.91 0.91 15.14
N PHE A 27 11.92 1.44 16.35
CA PHE A 27 11.88 2.88 16.64
C PHE A 27 13.19 3.56 16.21
N HIS A 28 13.09 4.61 15.38
CA HIS A 28 14.11 5.62 15.24
C HIS A 28 13.47 7.01 15.42
N PRO A 29 14.15 7.96 16.10
CA PRO A 29 13.54 9.25 16.38
C PRO A 29 13.44 10.11 15.12
N ALA A 30 12.25 10.65 14.90
CA ALA A 30 11.87 11.48 13.79
C ALA A 30 12.46 12.90 13.91
N SER A 31 12.97 13.42 12.80
CA SER A 31 13.14 14.86 12.61
C SER A 31 11.88 15.39 11.94
N ALA A 32 11.14 16.21 12.69
CA ALA A 32 9.83 16.69 12.32
C ALA A 32 9.90 17.83 11.29
N LEU A 33 9.22 17.66 10.17
CA LEU A 33 8.53 18.76 9.50
C LEU A 33 7.04 18.41 9.42
N THR A 34 6.38 18.46 10.55
CA THR A 34 4.93 18.29 10.64
C THR A 34 4.28 19.56 10.13
N LYS A 35 3.85 19.61 8.87
CA LYS A 35 2.80 20.53 8.47
C LYS A 35 1.51 20.04 9.08
N ILE A 36 1.19 20.54 10.27
CA ILE A 36 -0.09 20.31 10.94
C ILE A 36 -1.15 21.02 10.09
N TYR A 37 -2.03 20.26 9.46
CA TYR A 37 -3.28 20.81 8.98
C TYR A 37 -4.11 21.17 10.21
N ALA A 38 -4.15 22.46 10.54
CA ALA A 38 -5.05 23.01 11.54
C ALA A 38 -6.45 23.08 10.94
N GLY A 39 -7.22 21.99 11.11
CA GLY A 39 -8.60 21.88 10.65
C GLY A 39 -8.84 20.46 10.11
N ASN A 40 -9.96 19.85 10.52
CA ASN A 40 -10.37 18.49 10.15
C ASN A 40 -10.80 18.32 8.66
N THR A 41 -10.40 19.20 7.75
CA THR A 41 -10.78 19.16 6.33
C THR A 41 -9.57 18.85 5.49
N LEU A 42 -9.71 17.86 4.60
CA LEU A 42 -8.72 17.56 3.57
C LEU A 42 -8.58 18.75 2.61
N PRO A 43 -7.40 18.97 2.00
CA PRO A 43 -7.25 19.97 0.95
C PRO A 43 -8.16 19.65 -0.24
N THR A 44 -8.50 20.66 -1.05
CA THR A 44 -9.13 20.38 -2.33
C THR A 44 -8.17 19.58 -3.20
N PHE A 45 -8.71 18.81 -4.15
CA PHE A 45 -7.85 18.02 -5.06
C PHE A 45 -6.83 18.91 -5.81
N THR A 46 -7.27 20.05 -6.29
CA THR A 46 -6.39 21.01 -6.98
C THR A 46 -5.24 21.52 -6.10
N ASP A 47 -5.51 21.81 -4.83
CA ASP A 47 -4.48 22.26 -3.90
C ASP A 47 -3.54 21.13 -3.52
N PHE A 48 -4.06 19.92 -3.40
CA PHE A 48 -3.25 18.73 -3.15
C PHE A 48 -2.29 18.45 -4.32
N VAL A 49 -2.74 18.52 -5.58
CA VAL A 49 -1.87 18.37 -6.76
C VAL A 49 -0.73 19.37 -6.71
N LYS A 50 -1.02 20.67 -6.51
CA LYS A 50 0.01 21.73 -6.39
C LYS A 50 1.02 21.47 -5.26
N GLN A 51 0.57 20.82 -4.20
CA GLN A 51 1.41 20.52 -3.04
C GLN A 51 2.40 19.39 -3.30
N VAL A 52 1.99 18.35 -4.05
CA VAL A 52 2.80 17.15 -4.24
C VAL A 52 3.60 17.13 -5.54
N GLN A 53 3.20 17.89 -6.55
CA GLN A 53 3.95 17.99 -7.81
C GLN A 53 5.32 18.63 -7.59
N ASN A 54 6.36 18.12 -8.27
CA ASN A 54 7.74 18.58 -8.14
C ASN A 54 8.52 18.57 -9.47
N GLY A 55 7.84 18.31 -10.59
CA GLY A 55 8.42 18.25 -11.94
C GLY A 55 8.99 16.90 -12.35
N GLU A 56 9.01 15.91 -11.46
CA GLU A 56 9.53 14.56 -11.78
C GLU A 56 8.46 13.71 -12.46
N ALA A 57 8.48 13.65 -13.77
CA ALA A 57 7.58 12.79 -14.54
C ALA A 57 7.72 11.30 -14.15
N ASN A 58 6.61 10.56 -14.23
CA ASN A 58 6.53 9.12 -13.94
C ASN A 58 6.87 8.74 -12.49
N VAL A 59 7.09 9.68 -11.58
CA VAL A 59 7.30 9.41 -10.16
C VAL A 59 6.02 9.71 -9.39
N LEU A 60 5.44 8.69 -8.78
CA LEU A 60 4.23 8.83 -7.98
C LEU A 60 4.54 9.71 -6.75
N ARG A 61 3.78 10.80 -6.58
CA ARG A 61 3.96 11.79 -5.52
C ARG A 61 2.78 11.97 -4.59
N GLY A 62 1.59 11.55 -5.01
CA GLY A 62 0.41 11.69 -4.16
C GLY A 62 -0.67 10.66 -4.43
N VAL A 63 -1.49 10.40 -3.43
CA VAL A 63 -2.74 9.67 -3.55
C VAL A 63 -3.85 10.46 -2.86
N TYR A 64 -4.97 10.59 -3.56
CA TYR A 64 -6.15 11.33 -3.11
C TYR A 64 -7.40 10.50 -3.25
N VAL A 65 -8.20 10.47 -2.18
CA VAL A 65 -9.57 9.93 -2.18
C VAL A 65 -10.46 10.96 -1.48
N SER A 66 -11.48 11.45 -2.17
CA SER A 66 -12.36 12.50 -1.65
C SER A 66 -12.90 12.14 -0.28
N ASP A 67 -12.85 13.06 0.65
CA ASP A 67 -13.35 12.95 2.03
C ASP A 67 -12.69 11.85 2.88
N VAL A 68 -11.68 11.13 2.36
CA VAL A 68 -11.01 10.02 3.07
C VAL A 68 -9.54 10.31 3.32
N LEU A 69 -8.76 10.62 2.27
CA LEU A 69 -7.32 10.83 2.41
C LEU A 69 -6.74 11.71 1.30
N ALA A 70 -5.67 12.43 1.65
CA ALA A 70 -4.80 13.16 0.75
C ALA A 70 -3.37 12.98 1.27
N LEU A 71 -2.63 12.01 0.72
CA LEU A 71 -1.33 11.60 1.26
C LEU A 71 -0.23 11.77 0.20
N PRO A 72 0.80 12.58 0.47
CA PRO A 72 2.06 12.51 -0.24
C PRO A 72 2.64 11.09 -0.22
N ILE A 73 3.35 10.73 -1.29
CA ILE A 73 3.96 9.42 -1.43
C ILE A 73 5.48 9.52 -1.31
N THR A 74 6.02 8.79 -0.35
CA THR A 74 7.46 8.57 -0.18
C THR A 74 7.87 7.30 -0.92
N GLN A 75 8.94 7.40 -1.73
CA GLN A 75 9.51 6.24 -2.42
C GLN A 75 10.34 5.40 -1.45
N GLN A 76 10.26 4.08 -1.53
CA GLN A 76 11.17 3.22 -0.76
C GLN A 76 12.62 3.49 -1.17
N PRO A 77 13.55 3.67 -0.20
CA PRO A 77 14.97 3.81 -0.49
C PRO A 77 15.52 2.58 -1.21
N THR A 78 16.42 2.79 -2.17
CA THR A 78 17.11 1.70 -2.86
C THR A 78 17.78 0.77 -1.87
N GLY A 79 17.58 -0.53 -2.02
CA GLY A 79 18.16 -1.56 -1.14
C GLY A 79 17.42 -1.74 0.20
N ASN A 80 16.35 -0.99 0.47
CA ASN A 80 15.53 -1.15 1.68
C ASN A 80 14.05 -1.44 1.35
N PRO A 81 13.72 -2.66 0.88
CA PRO A 81 12.35 -3.04 0.51
C PRO A 81 11.40 -3.16 1.72
N ASN A 82 11.95 -3.10 2.94
CA ASN A 82 11.17 -3.17 4.18
C ASN A 82 10.79 -1.79 4.73
N TYR A 83 11.27 -0.73 4.11
CA TYR A 83 10.98 0.63 4.57
C TYR A 83 9.49 0.96 4.41
N VAL A 84 8.90 1.41 5.50
CA VAL A 84 7.59 2.08 5.53
C VAL A 84 7.79 3.36 6.33
N SER A 85 7.36 4.49 5.81
CA SER A 85 7.55 5.77 6.48
C SER A 85 6.90 5.79 7.87
N ASP A 86 7.64 6.32 8.82
CA ASP A 86 7.18 6.59 10.20
C ASP A 86 6.56 8.00 10.34
N ASN A 87 6.48 8.75 9.25
CA ASN A 87 5.83 10.06 9.26
C ASN A 87 4.31 9.92 9.16
N ASN A 88 3.59 10.60 10.04
CA ASN A 88 2.15 10.73 9.92
C ASN A 88 1.80 11.68 8.76
N GLY A 89 0.82 11.34 7.95
CA GLY A 89 0.37 12.17 6.83
C GLY A 89 1.01 11.82 5.49
N GLU A 90 1.73 10.70 5.38
CA GLU A 90 2.23 10.18 4.11
C GLU A 90 2.06 8.66 3.99
N ALA A 91 2.18 8.15 2.77
CA ALA A 91 2.24 6.72 2.49
C ALA A 91 3.52 6.39 1.72
N THR A 92 3.93 5.13 1.75
CA THR A 92 5.14 4.65 1.08
C THR A 92 4.78 3.84 -0.15
N GLN A 93 5.40 4.13 -1.29
CA GLN A 93 5.28 3.29 -2.48
C GLN A 93 6.10 2.02 -2.30
N PHE A 94 5.44 0.87 -2.48
CA PHE A 94 6.03 -0.46 -2.33
C PHE A 94 6.74 -0.88 -3.62
N SER A 95 8.07 -0.84 -3.61
CA SER A 95 8.91 -1.11 -4.79
C SER A 95 8.73 -2.53 -5.36
N THR A 96 8.47 -3.53 -4.50
CA THR A 96 8.26 -4.91 -4.98
C THR A 96 6.98 -5.03 -5.80
N ALA A 97 5.90 -4.32 -5.47
CA ALA A 97 4.67 -4.32 -6.27
C ALA A 97 4.92 -3.79 -7.70
N SER A 98 5.81 -2.80 -7.83
CA SER A 98 6.18 -2.22 -9.13
C SER A 98 6.86 -3.23 -10.06
N GLN A 99 7.57 -4.23 -9.53
CA GLN A 99 8.17 -5.30 -10.31
C GLN A 99 7.12 -6.22 -10.98
N TYR A 100 5.88 -6.18 -10.49
CA TYR A 100 4.72 -6.89 -11.04
C TYR A 100 3.80 -5.98 -11.85
N GLY A 101 4.24 -4.75 -12.16
CA GLY A 101 3.45 -3.77 -12.90
C GLY A 101 2.33 -3.11 -12.11
N ASN A 102 2.30 -3.29 -10.79
CA ASN A 102 1.26 -2.79 -9.89
C ASN A 102 1.78 -1.71 -8.94
N ILE A 103 0.89 -0.97 -8.33
CA ILE A 103 1.20 0.10 -7.38
C ILE A 103 0.79 -0.36 -5.99
N GLY A 104 1.77 -0.59 -5.12
CA GLY A 104 1.54 -0.85 -3.71
C GLY A 104 1.72 0.43 -2.88
N LEU A 105 0.80 0.71 -1.95
CA LEU A 105 0.89 1.81 -1.01
C LEU A 105 0.83 1.27 0.41
N LEU A 106 1.89 1.51 1.17
CA LEU A 106 2.05 1.03 2.53
C LEU A 106 1.93 2.19 3.53
N ALA A 107 1.27 1.95 4.66
CA ALA A 107 1.30 2.86 5.79
C ALA A 107 1.05 2.11 7.11
N HIS A 108 1.64 2.60 8.20
CA HIS A 108 1.41 2.04 9.53
C HIS A 108 -0.02 2.33 10.02
N ASN A 109 -0.68 1.33 10.60
CA ASN A 109 -2.04 1.44 11.14
C ASN A 109 -2.16 2.39 12.36
N THR A 110 -1.05 2.79 12.92
CA THR A 110 -0.96 3.81 13.97
C THR A 110 -0.85 5.23 13.41
N LEU A 111 -0.55 5.36 12.11
CA LEU A 111 -0.33 6.60 11.37
C LEU A 111 -1.35 6.71 10.21
N SER A 112 -0.90 7.09 9.03
CA SER A 112 -1.75 7.28 7.83
C SER A 112 -2.54 6.04 7.41
N GLY A 113 -2.08 4.83 7.74
CA GLY A 113 -2.79 3.59 7.46
C GLY A 113 -4.16 3.48 8.13
N ARG A 114 -4.49 4.34 9.10
CA ARG A 114 -5.86 4.43 9.66
C ARG A 114 -6.86 4.83 8.59
N SER A 115 -6.50 5.75 7.70
CA SER A 115 -7.38 6.19 6.61
C SER A 115 -7.64 5.09 5.59
N PHE A 116 -6.72 4.13 5.41
CA PHE A 116 -6.94 2.99 4.52
C PHE A 116 -8.13 2.12 4.97
N SER A 117 -8.41 2.07 6.28
CA SER A 117 -9.55 1.33 6.81
C SER A 117 -10.91 1.98 6.52
N GLN A 118 -10.92 3.22 6.06
CA GLN A 118 -12.11 3.99 5.69
C GLN A 118 -12.42 3.88 4.20
N LEU A 119 -11.49 3.31 3.41
CA LEU A 119 -11.71 3.08 1.99
C LEU A 119 -12.79 2.02 1.77
N ALA A 120 -13.71 2.29 0.85
CA ALA A 120 -14.85 1.44 0.50
C ALA A 120 -14.96 1.22 -1.00
N GLU A 121 -15.56 0.11 -1.40
CA GLU A 121 -15.84 -0.20 -2.80
C GLU A 121 -16.68 0.92 -3.45
N GLY A 122 -16.33 1.27 -4.70
CA GLY A 122 -16.95 2.36 -5.45
C GLY A 122 -16.30 3.74 -5.27
N GLN A 123 -15.35 3.92 -4.35
CA GLN A 123 -14.65 5.20 -4.22
C GLN A 123 -13.58 5.37 -5.30
N GLU A 124 -13.47 6.59 -5.82
CA GLU A 124 -12.41 6.97 -6.76
C GLU A 124 -11.11 7.25 -6.01
N VAL A 125 -10.04 6.64 -6.50
CA VAL A 125 -8.66 6.87 -6.08
C VAL A 125 -7.95 7.61 -7.19
N ARG A 126 -7.36 8.77 -6.89
CA ARG A 126 -6.54 9.55 -7.83
C ARG A 126 -5.09 9.48 -7.42
N LEU A 127 -4.25 8.99 -8.31
CA LEU A 127 -2.80 9.04 -8.18
C LEU A 127 -2.28 10.28 -8.87
N VAL A 128 -1.37 11.00 -8.21
CA VAL A 128 -0.75 12.22 -8.73
C VAL A 128 0.74 11.97 -8.91
N TYR A 129 1.23 12.17 -10.12
CA TYR A 129 2.65 12.09 -10.45
C TYR A 129 3.34 13.45 -10.28
N GLY A 130 4.67 13.45 -10.28
CA GLY A 130 5.43 14.65 -9.99
C GLY A 130 5.33 15.75 -11.06
N ASP A 131 4.99 15.42 -12.29
CA ASP A 131 4.69 16.36 -13.37
C ASP A 131 3.24 16.90 -13.31
N GLY A 132 2.43 16.38 -12.39
CA GLY A 132 1.03 16.74 -12.26
C GLY A 132 0.07 15.83 -13.04
N GLU A 133 0.58 14.81 -13.76
CA GLU A 133 -0.28 13.78 -14.36
C GLU A 133 -1.12 13.08 -13.30
N VAL A 134 -2.34 12.72 -13.67
CA VAL A 134 -3.31 12.09 -12.76
C VAL A 134 -3.85 10.80 -13.39
N GLU A 135 -3.76 9.69 -12.65
CA GLU A 135 -4.44 8.45 -12.99
C GLU A 135 -5.59 8.19 -12.02
N SER A 136 -6.76 7.80 -12.55
CA SER A 136 -7.93 7.46 -11.74
C SER A 136 -8.17 5.95 -11.70
N PHE A 137 -8.48 5.46 -10.49
CA PHE A 137 -8.82 4.08 -10.20
C PHE A 137 -10.13 4.04 -9.39
N LEU A 138 -10.82 2.90 -9.41
CA LEU A 138 -12.01 2.67 -8.60
C LEU A 138 -11.75 1.54 -7.60
N VAL A 139 -12.02 1.75 -6.34
CA VAL A 139 -11.93 0.68 -5.33
C VAL A 139 -12.92 -0.43 -5.66
N THR A 140 -12.41 -1.64 -5.83
CA THR A 140 -13.20 -2.81 -6.22
C THR A 140 -13.23 -3.91 -5.16
N GLN A 141 -12.26 -3.93 -4.23
CA GLN A 141 -12.20 -4.96 -3.21
C GLN A 141 -11.60 -4.41 -1.91
N VAL A 142 -12.18 -4.84 -0.78
CA VAL A 142 -11.63 -4.64 0.56
C VAL A 142 -11.42 -6.00 1.21
N LEU A 143 -10.17 -6.41 1.36
CA LEU A 143 -9.77 -7.72 1.84
C LEU A 143 -9.16 -7.61 3.24
N ARG A 144 -9.60 -8.48 4.15
CA ARG A 144 -9.08 -8.56 5.52
C ARG A 144 -8.60 -9.97 5.82
N PHE A 145 -7.39 -10.07 6.35
CA PHE A 145 -6.78 -11.33 6.71
C PHE A 145 -6.30 -11.29 8.15
N GLN A 146 -6.59 -12.35 8.89
CA GLN A 146 -5.98 -12.60 10.20
C GLN A 146 -4.60 -13.23 10.00
N ALA A 147 -3.56 -12.69 10.61
CA ALA A 147 -2.25 -13.34 10.69
C ALA A 147 -2.31 -14.45 11.74
N LEU A 148 -2.05 -15.71 11.36
CA LEU A 148 -2.10 -16.84 12.28
C LEU A 148 -0.89 -16.89 13.22
N GLN A 149 0.24 -16.33 12.77
CA GLN A 149 1.45 -16.11 13.56
C GLN A 149 1.90 -14.64 13.41
N PRO A 150 1.27 -13.66 14.10
CA PRO A 150 1.49 -12.23 13.88
C PRO A 150 2.93 -11.74 14.04
N LYS A 151 3.76 -12.48 14.78
CA LYS A 151 5.18 -12.19 15.02
C LYS A 151 6.14 -12.94 14.08
N SER A 152 5.61 -13.76 13.17
CA SER A 152 6.41 -14.56 12.23
C SER A 152 6.40 -13.91 10.85
N ALA A 153 7.57 -13.81 10.25
CA ALA A 153 7.73 -13.45 8.85
C ALA A 153 7.08 -14.47 7.88
N TRP A 154 6.92 -15.69 8.34
CA TRP A 154 6.30 -16.82 7.61
C TRP A 154 4.86 -17.07 8.05
N SER A 155 4.18 -16.04 8.57
CA SER A 155 2.79 -16.17 8.99
C SER A 155 1.92 -16.65 7.82
N ARG A 156 1.01 -17.57 8.13
CA ARG A 156 -0.13 -17.84 7.25
C ARG A 156 -1.25 -16.86 7.58
N PHE A 157 -2.10 -16.59 6.60
CA PHE A 157 -3.14 -15.58 6.69
C PHE A 157 -4.51 -16.20 6.41
N ARG A 158 -5.44 -16.04 7.35
CA ARG A 158 -6.82 -16.48 7.17
C ARG A 158 -7.64 -15.33 6.61
N ASN A 159 -8.27 -15.54 5.45
CA ASN A 159 -9.26 -14.62 4.91
C ASN A 159 -10.47 -14.54 5.84
N MET A 160 -10.77 -13.35 6.34
CA MET A 160 -11.84 -13.16 7.31
C MET A 160 -13.25 -13.32 6.71
N ARG A 161 -13.41 -13.21 5.40
CA ARG A 161 -14.69 -13.37 4.71
C ARG A 161 -14.95 -14.83 4.31
N GLY A 162 -13.94 -15.51 3.76
CA GLY A 162 -14.09 -16.87 3.20
C GLY A 162 -13.46 -17.99 4.04
N GLY A 163 -12.71 -17.66 5.10
CA GLY A 163 -12.03 -18.64 5.94
C GLY A 163 -10.81 -19.32 5.31
N GLU A 164 -10.54 -19.09 4.05
CA GLU A 164 -9.39 -19.58 3.28
C GLU A 164 -8.07 -19.19 3.96
N ILE A 165 -7.10 -20.10 3.98
CA ILE A 165 -5.80 -19.87 4.59
C ILE A 165 -4.75 -19.84 3.50
N LEU A 166 -4.06 -18.71 3.36
CA LEU A 166 -3.01 -18.44 2.40
C LEU A 166 -1.64 -18.39 3.08
N SER A 167 -0.61 -18.83 2.38
CA SER A 167 0.78 -18.48 2.68
C SER A 167 1.03 -17.00 2.36
N THR A 168 2.16 -16.46 2.81
CA THR A 168 2.59 -15.09 2.48
C THR A 168 2.71 -14.90 0.97
N GLY A 169 3.25 -15.90 0.23
CA GLY A 169 3.40 -15.85 -1.21
C GLY A 169 2.05 -15.81 -1.95
N GLU A 170 1.13 -16.71 -1.60
CA GLU A 170 -0.22 -16.74 -2.19
C GLU A 170 -1.01 -15.45 -1.90
N MET A 171 -0.84 -14.88 -0.70
CA MET A 171 -1.46 -13.60 -0.38
C MET A 171 -0.84 -12.48 -1.21
N PHE A 172 0.49 -12.46 -1.38
CA PHE A 172 1.16 -11.47 -2.23
C PHE A 172 0.67 -11.57 -3.68
N GLU A 173 0.65 -12.76 -4.25
CA GLU A 173 0.16 -12.97 -5.62
C GLU A 173 -1.28 -12.47 -5.77
N ARG A 174 -2.14 -12.70 -4.79
CA ARG A 174 -3.53 -12.25 -4.81
C ARG A 174 -3.69 -10.73 -4.83
N VAL A 175 -2.81 -9.99 -4.12
CA VAL A 175 -3.03 -8.56 -3.91
C VAL A 175 -2.07 -7.66 -4.68
N TYR A 176 -0.98 -8.20 -5.24
CA TYR A 176 0.04 -7.43 -5.95
C TYR A 176 0.37 -7.94 -7.36
N SER A 177 -0.18 -9.06 -7.81
CA SER A 177 0.03 -9.54 -9.17
C SER A 177 -1.24 -9.50 -10.01
N GLY A 178 -1.09 -9.72 -11.35
CA GLY A 178 -2.19 -9.66 -12.30
C GLY A 178 -2.28 -8.35 -13.06
N ARG A 179 -3.51 -7.96 -13.47
CA ARG A 179 -3.74 -6.72 -14.23
C ARG A 179 -3.35 -5.51 -13.39
N ARG A 180 -2.90 -4.42 -14.05
CA ARG A 180 -2.55 -3.14 -13.38
C ARG A 180 -3.63 -2.72 -12.39
N HIS A 181 -3.21 -2.42 -11.15
CA HIS A 181 -4.08 -1.94 -10.09
C HIS A 181 -3.28 -1.24 -8.99
N VAL A 182 -3.99 -0.57 -8.10
CA VAL A 182 -3.44 -0.02 -6.85
C VAL A 182 -3.86 -0.90 -5.69
N THR A 183 -2.91 -1.21 -4.79
CA THR A 183 -3.19 -1.91 -3.53
C THR A 183 -2.71 -1.07 -2.35
N PHE A 184 -3.64 -0.65 -1.50
CA PHE A 184 -3.33 -0.10 -0.18
C PHE A 184 -3.17 -1.23 0.81
N GLN A 185 -2.09 -1.19 1.61
CA GLN A 185 -1.85 -2.17 2.65
C GLN A 185 -1.57 -1.50 3.99
N THR A 186 -2.23 -2.00 5.04
CA THR A 186 -1.92 -1.66 6.43
C THR A 186 -2.15 -2.85 7.36
N CYS A 187 -1.67 -2.76 8.60
CA CYS A 187 -1.96 -3.75 9.62
C CYS A 187 -3.38 -3.56 10.21
N ILE A 188 -3.95 -4.64 10.72
CA ILE A 188 -5.17 -4.62 11.53
C ILE A 188 -4.76 -4.87 12.98
N ARG A 189 -5.21 -4.00 13.90
CA ARG A 189 -5.10 -4.22 15.34
C ARG A 189 -6.35 -4.94 15.86
N ALA A 190 -6.15 -6.00 16.62
CA ALA A 190 -7.21 -6.66 17.39
C ALA A 190 -6.61 -7.34 18.62
N TYR A 191 -7.40 -7.48 19.67
CA TYR A 191 -7.03 -8.19 20.92
C TYR A 191 -5.68 -7.73 21.52
N GLY A 192 -5.41 -6.41 21.48
CA GLY A 192 -4.15 -5.84 21.99
C GLY A 192 -2.93 -6.04 21.08
N ASN A 193 -3.05 -6.73 19.96
CA ASN A 193 -1.97 -6.99 19.02
C ASN A 193 -2.06 -6.07 17.79
N TRP A 194 -1.05 -5.23 17.57
CA TRP A 194 -0.98 -4.27 16.45
C TRP A 194 -0.83 -4.94 15.08
N ASN A 195 -0.27 -6.14 15.03
CA ASN A 195 0.00 -6.93 13.82
C ASN A 195 -0.97 -8.11 13.67
N TRP A 196 -2.12 -8.08 14.37
CA TRP A 196 -3.09 -9.16 14.36
C TRP A 196 -3.53 -9.58 12.96
N GLY A 197 -3.60 -8.65 12.02
CA GLY A 197 -3.98 -8.96 10.65
C GLY A 197 -3.46 -7.96 9.63
N ARG A 198 -3.93 -8.12 8.39
CA ARG A 198 -3.63 -7.25 7.25
C ARG A 198 -4.91 -6.83 6.56
N LEU A 199 -4.98 -5.56 6.22
CA LEU A 199 -5.99 -4.97 5.35
C LEU A 199 -5.36 -4.69 4.00
N PHE A 200 -6.03 -5.08 2.94
CA PHE A 200 -5.72 -4.70 1.57
C PHE A 200 -6.96 -4.08 0.93
N VAL A 201 -6.78 -2.95 0.26
CA VAL A 201 -7.82 -2.32 -0.54
C VAL A 201 -7.29 -2.22 -1.97
N LEU A 202 -8.00 -2.87 -2.91
CA LEU A 202 -7.61 -2.94 -4.31
C LEU A 202 -8.47 -1.97 -5.12
N ALA A 203 -7.83 -1.16 -5.96
CA ALA A 203 -8.50 -0.25 -6.88
C ALA A 203 -8.03 -0.51 -8.32
N MET A 204 -8.97 -0.72 -9.24
CA MET A 204 -8.72 -1.00 -10.65
C MET A 204 -8.78 0.28 -11.47
N PRO A 205 -8.03 0.41 -12.59
CA PRO A 205 -8.12 1.56 -13.47
C PRO A 205 -9.56 1.81 -13.91
N VAL A 206 -9.97 3.08 -13.92
CA VAL A 206 -11.25 3.47 -14.51
C VAL A 206 -11.14 3.25 -16.03
N PRO A 207 -12.09 2.53 -16.66
CA PRO A 207 -12.06 2.36 -18.10
C PRO A 207 -12.19 3.72 -18.80
N THR A 208 -11.21 4.06 -19.64
CA THR A 208 -11.32 5.19 -20.56
C THR A 208 -12.19 4.75 -21.73
N TYR A 209 -13.46 5.16 -21.76
CA TYR A 209 -14.27 5.00 -22.96
C TYR A 209 -13.90 6.14 -23.91
N THR A 210 -13.15 5.85 -24.97
CA THR A 210 -13.12 6.72 -26.16
C THR A 210 -14.50 6.58 -26.81
N LEU A 211 -15.27 7.65 -26.84
CA LEU A 211 -16.45 7.74 -27.69
C LEU A 211 -15.90 7.93 -29.12
N ASP A 212 -15.99 6.86 -29.92
CA ASP A 212 -15.74 6.92 -31.36
C ASP A 212 -16.86 7.70 -32.07
#